data_5802a418650071f1f1bdfb359c2404aa
#
_entry.id   5802a418650071f1f1bdfb359c2404aa
#
_cell.length_a   1.000
_cell.length_b   1.000
_cell.length_c   1.000
_cell.angle_alpha   90.00
_cell.angle_beta   90.00
_cell.angle_gamma   90.00
#
_symmetry.space_group_name_H-M   'P 1'
#
loop_
_entity.id
_entity.type
_entity.pdbx_description
1 polymer ?
#
loop_
_entity_poly.entity_id
_entity_poly.type
_entity_poly.pdbx_seq_one_letter_code
_entity_poly.pdbx_strand_id
1 'polypeptide(L)'
;MKLKTALIGAVATFALAPMAIADGHEGPRARDGHVNLIYWQAPSIMNPYLSGGTKDLEAASLVIEPLVRYDNDGNMVPWLVDEIPTVANGGVSEDLTSITWKLTEGLLWSDGTPVTSEDVKFTWQYCTAEG
;
A
#
# COMPACT_ATOMS: atom_id res chain seq x y z
N MET A 1 -21.37 -74.46 -14.79
CA MET A 1 -21.90 -73.33 -14.00
C MET A 1 -20.79 -72.31 -13.92
N LYS A 2 -20.83 -71.18 -14.72
CA LYS A 2 -19.77 -70.19 -14.82
C LYS A 2 -20.23 -68.98 -14.03
N LEU A 3 -19.52 -68.68 -12.93
CA LEU A 3 -19.70 -67.47 -12.12
C LEU A 3 -19.05 -66.28 -12.82
N LYS A 4 -19.85 -65.28 -13.17
CA LYS A 4 -19.34 -64.02 -13.70
C LYS A 4 -19.19 -63.06 -12.53
N THR A 5 -17.95 -62.72 -12.17
CA THR A 5 -17.62 -61.68 -11.19
C THR A 5 -17.70 -60.34 -11.88
N ALA A 6 -18.61 -59.46 -11.46
CA ALA A 6 -18.72 -58.09 -11.91
C ALA A 6 -17.85 -57.22 -10.99
N LEU A 7 -16.81 -56.59 -11.54
CA LEU A 7 -16.02 -55.59 -10.85
C LEU A 7 -16.74 -54.25 -10.98
N ILE A 8 -17.20 -53.69 -9.86
CA ILE A 8 -17.74 -52.32 -9.79
C ILE A 8 -16.57 -51.41 -9.45
N GLY A 9 -16.10 -50.69 -10.46
CA GLY A 9 -15.10 -49.66 -10.25
C GLY A 9 -15.73 -48.39 -9.68
N ALA A 10 -15.35 -48.01 -8.47
CA ALA A 10 -15.72 -46.73 -7.88
C ALA A 10 -14.85 -45.64 -8.49
N VAL A 11 -15.44 -44.78 -9.30
CA VAL A 11 -14.78 -43.55 -9.80
C VAL A 11 -14.89 -42.48 -8.70
N ALA A 12 -13.77 -42.21 -8.02
CA ALA A 12 -13.67 -41.08 -7.10
C ALA A 12 -13.54 -39.79 -7.90
N THR A 13 -14.64 -39.05 -8.00
CA THR A 13 -14.62 -37.69 -8.54
C THR A 13 -13.97 -36.75 -7.52
N PHE A 14 -12.70 -36.35 -7.76
CA PHE A 14 -12.10 -35.27 -7.04
C PHE A 14 -12.74 -33.96 -7.50
N ALA A 15 -13.56 -33.36 -6.65
CA ALA A 15 -14.00 -31.98 -6.82
C ALA A 15 -12.81 -31.05 -6.55
N LEU A 16 -12.21 -30.51 -7.61
CA LEU A 16 -11.29 -29.40 -7.52
C LEU A 16 -12.10 -28.18 -7.02
N ALA A 17 -11.97 -27.85 -5.75
CA ALA A 17 -12.43 -26.58 -5.25
C ALA A 17 -11.67 -25.48 -6.01
N PRO A 18 -12.36 -24.46 -6.56
CA PRO A 18 -11.65 -23.33 -7.19
C PRO A 18 -10.80 -22.67 -6.10
N MET A 19 -9.48 -22.66 -6.29
CA MET A 19 -8.61 -21.77 -5.55
C MET A 19 -9.06 -20.35 -5.90
N ALA A 20 -9.60 -19.63 -4.92
CA ALA A 20 -9.81 -18.20 -5.05
C ALA A 20 -8.42 -17.56 -5.19
N ILE A 21 -8.08 -17.23 -6.43
CA ILE A 21 -6.97 -16.31 -6.69
C ILE A 21 -7.48 -14.98 -6.14
N ALA A 22 -6.82 -14.47 -5.10
CA ALA A 22 -7.06 -13.13 -4.63
C ALA A 22 -6.53 -12.19 -5.73
N ASP A 23 -7.43 -11.79 -6.64
CA ASP A 23 -7.15 -10.72 -7.58
C ASP A 23 -6.87 -9.46 -6.76
N GLY A 24 -5.66 -8.92 -6.95
CA GLY A 24 -5.24 -7.70 -6.29
C GLY A 24 -6.17 -6.54 -6.66
N HIS A 25 -6.71 -5.90 -5.64
CA HIS A 25 -7.09 -4.49 -5.55
C HIS A 25 -8.32 -3.93 -6.24
N GLU A 26 -9.29 -4.73 -6.74
CA GLU A 26 -10.57 -4.17 -7.20
C GLU A 26 -11.80 -4.69 -6.43
N GLY A 27 -11.64 -5.08 -5.17
CA GLY A 27 -12.77 -5.33 -4.28
C GLY A 27 -13.25 -4.04 -3.62
N PRO A 28 -14.58 -3.86 -3.39
CA PRO A 28 -15.04 -2.76 -2.55
C PRO A 28 -14.33 -2.85 -1.22
N ARG A 29 -13.66 -1.76 -0.80
CA ARG A 29 -13.06 -1.65 0.55
C ARG A 29 -14.09 -2.17 1.54
N ALA A 30 -13.71 -3.10 2.41
CA ALA A 30 -14.62 -3.76 3.35
C ALA A 30 -15.45 -2.69 4.07
N ARG A 31 -16.76 -2.71 3.82
CA ARG A 31 -17.64 -1.64 4.29
C ARG A 31 -17.93 -1.73 5.77
N ASP A 32 -17.85 -2.92 6.39
CA ASP A 32 -18.28 -3.17 7.77
C ASP A 32 -17.36 -4.18 8.48
N GLY A 33 -16.05 -4.15 8.17
CA GLY A 33 -15.09 -5.08 8.73
C GLY A 33 -14.17 -4.46 9.76
N HIS A 34 -13.87 -5.20 10.82
CA HIS A 34 -12.78 -4.92 11.74
C HIS A 34 -11.56 -5.73 11.33
N VAL A 35 -10.40 -5.07 11.21
CA VAL A 35 -9.11 -5.75 11.05
C VAL A 35 -8.37 -5.69 12.38
N ASN A 36 -8.06 -6.87 12.94
CA ASN A 36 -7.24 -6.96 14.14
C ASN A 36 -5.82 -7.34 13.72
N LEU A 37 -4.88 -6.42 13.94
CA LEU A 37 -3.46 -6.64 13.68
C LEU A 37 -2.77 -7.00 14.99
N ILE A 38 -2.17 -8.20 15.03
CA ILE A 38 -1.30 -8.60 16.13
C ILE A 38 0.10 -8.09 15.82
N TYR A 39 0.63 -7.27 16.70
CA TYR A 39 1.93 -6.65 16.53
C TYR A 39 2.81 -6.85 17.76
N TRP A 40 4.14 -6.84 17.59
CA TRP A 40 5.09 -7.13 18.63
C TRP A 40 5.14 -6.08 19.77
N GLN A 41 4.72 -4.83 19.46
CA GLN A 41 4.62 -3.75 20.44
C GLN A 41 3.54 -2.73 20.01
N ALA A 42 2.79 -2.21 20.96
CA ALA A 42 1.83 -1.16 20.68
C ALA A 42 2.51 0.15 20.23
N PRO A 43 1.96 0.87 19.24
CA PRO A 43 2.45 2.18 18.87
C PRO A 43 2.27 3.18 20.01
N SER A 44 3.24 4.08 20.16
CA SER A 44 3.16 5.20 21.12
C SER A 44 2.50 6.43 20.51
N ILE A 45 2.69 6.63 19.21
CA ILE A 45 2.16 7.75 18.45
C ILE A 45 1.95 7.34 16.99
N MET A 46 0.89 7.85 16.38
CA MET A 46 0.57 7.59 14.97
C MET A 46 1.10 8.66 14.01
N ASN A 47 1.84 9.65 14.51
CA ASN A 47 2.50 10.64 13.67
C ASN A 47 3.95 10.19 13.39
N PRO A 48 4.28 9.80 12.13
CA PRO A 48 5.60 9.28 11.78
C PRO A 48 6.71 10.33 11.88
N TYR A 49 6.37 11.61 11.90
CA TYR A 49 7.34 12.71 12.03
C TYR A 49 7.76 12.99 13.47
N LEU A 50 7.05 12.42 14.45
CA LEU A 50 7.33 12.59 15.88
C LEU A 50 7.93 11.33 16.52
N SER A 51 8.21 10.30 15.76
CA SER A 51 8.82 9.06 16.27
C SER A 51 9.79 8.46 15.26
N GLY A 52 10.94 8.02 15.74
CA GLY A 52 11.88 7.17 14.99
C GLY A 52 11.70 5.67 15.27
N GLY A 53 10.68 5.27 16.03
CA GLY A 53 10.43 3.88 16.40
C GLY A 53 9.75 3.09 15.30
N THR A 54 10.29 1.94 14.91
CA THR A 54 9.72 1.06 13.87
C THR A 54 8.25 0.73 14.12
N LYS A 55 7.85 0.46 15.36
CA LYS A 55 6.47 0.18 15.74
C LYS A 55 5.49 1.31 15.41
N ASP A 56 5.96 2.57 15.52
CA ASP A 56 5.15 3.75 15.27
C ASP A 56 5.09 4.03 13.76
N LEU A 57 6.22 3.91 13.05
CA LEU A 57 6.29 4.09 11.60
C LEU A 57 5.44 3.06 10.85
N GLU A 58 5.53 1.79 11.25
CA GLU A 58 4.75 0.72 10.63
C GLU A 58 3.25 0.88 10.93
N ALA A 59 2.87 1.22 12.15
CA ALA A 59 1.47 1.50 12.48
C ALA A 59 0.94 2.72 11.71
N ALA A 60 1.71 3.81 11.63
CA ALA A 60 1.33 5.01 10.87
C ALA A 60 1.18 4.69 9.37
N SER A 61 1.98 3.79 8.81
CA SER A 61 1.92 3.42 7.38
C SER A 61 0.60 2.76 6.96
N LEU A 62 -0.23 2.32 7.91
CA LEU A 62 -1.56 1.78 7.65
C LEU A 62 -2.60 2.87 7.32
N VAL A 63 -2.34 4.10 7.72
CA VAL A 63 -3.28 5.23 7.60
C VAL A 63 -2.71 6.46 6.93
N ILE A 64 -1.37 6.57 6.84
CA ILE A 64 -0.67 7.69 6.22
C ILE A 64 0.11 7.18 5.01
N GLU A 65 -0.14 7.79 3.87
CA GLU A 65 0.48 7.42 2.60
C GLU A 65 1.56 8.44 2.22
N PRO A 66 2.78 7.97 1.85
CA PRO A 66 3.86 8.84 1.39
C PRO A 66 3.76 9.13 -0.11
N LEU A 67 4.54 10.11 -0.60
CA LEU A 67 4.67 10.37 -2.04
C LEU A 67 5.28 9.16 -2.77
N VAL A 68 6.26 8.51 -2.14
CA VAL A 68 6.96 7.34 -2.67
C VAL A 68 7.14 6.28 -1.60
N ARG A 69 7.27 5.03 -2.01
CA ARG A 69 7.60 3.89 -1.12
C ARG A 69 8.86 3.20 -1.61
N TYR A 70 9.36 2.28 -0.81
CA TYR A 70 10.41 1.35 -1.21
C TYR A 70 9.82 -0.03 -1.42
N ASP A 71 10.24 -0.70 -2.48
CA ASP A 71 9.94 -2.10 -2.73
C ASP A 71 10.84 -3.03 -1.88
N ASN A 72 10.66 -4.35 -2.03
CA ASN A 72 11.42 -5.35 -1.29
C ASN A 72 12.91 -5.38 -1.66
N ASP A 73 13.28 -4.81 -2.81
CA ASP A 73 14.66 -4.72 -3.29
C ASP A 73 15.31 -3.38 -2.92
N GLY A 74 14.56 -2.48 -2.25
CA GLY A 74 15.03 -1.17 -1.83
C GLY A 74 14.96 -0.09 -2.90
N ASN A 75 14.25 -0.32 -4.01
CA ASN A 75 14.05 0.70 -5.03
C ASN A 75 12.88 1.61 -4.64
N MET A 76 13.00 2.90 -4.90
CA MET A 76 11.88 3.81 -4.79
C MET A 76 10.84 3.53 -5.86
N VAL A 77 9.57 3.43 -5.45
CA VAL A 77 8.42 3.28 -6.33
C VAL A 77 7.42 4.40 -6.10
N PRO A 78 6.76 4.92 -7.15
CA PRO A 78 5.73 5.94 -7.02
C PRO A 78 4.56 5.44 -6.15
N TRP A 79 3.94 6.34 -5.35
CA TRP A 79 2.76 6.00 -4.56
C TRP A 79 1.65 7.04 -4.71
N LEU A 80 1.84 8.27 -4.22
CA LEU A 80 0.91 9.38 -4.42
C LEU A 80 1.35 10.30 -5.58
N VAL A 81 2.36 9.89 -6.35
CA VAL A 81 2.91 10.64 -7.49
C VAL A 81 2.89 9.77 -8.73
N ASP A 82 2.85 10.39 -9.91
CA ASP A 82 2.83 9.67 -11.19
C ASP A 82 4.16 8.98 -11.48
N GLU A 83 5.26 9.61 -11.12
CA GLU A 83 6.61 9.11 -11.38
C GLU A 83 7.63 9.66 -10.38
N ILE A 84 8.78 8.97 -10.27
CA ILE A 84 9.92 9.47 -9.48
C ILE A 84 10.59 10.60 -10.25
N PRO A 85 10.77 11.80 -9.65
CA PRO A 85 11.50 12.89 -10.30
C PRO A 85 12.96 12.52 -10.57
N THR A 86 13.41 12.79 -11.78
CA THR A 86 14.79 12.61 -12.23
C THR A 86 15.21 13.78 -13.11
N VAL A 87 16.51 13.93 -13.36
CA VAL A 87 17.00 14.89 -14.36
C VAL A 87 16.50 14.50 -15.76
N ALA A 88 16.44 13.22 -16.06
CA ALA A 88 16.05 12.74 -17.37
C ALA A 88 14.60 13.02 -17.74
N ASN A 89 13.66 13.01 -16.75
CA ASN A 89 12.24 13.34 -16.97
C ASN A 89 11.93 14.83 -16.65
N GLY A 90 12.94 15.63 -16.31
CA GLY A 90 12.79 17.06 -15.99
C GLY A 90 12.19 17.33 -14.61
N GLY A 91 11.94 16.29 -13.82
CA GLY A 91 11.45 16.42 -12.44
C GLY A 91 12.51 16.93 -11.46
N VAL A 92 13.79 16.79 -11.82
CA VAL A 92 14.93 17.41 -11.11
C VAL A 92 15.61 18.37 -12.07
N SER A 93 15.89 19.59 -11.62
CA SER A 93 16.61 20.59 -12.42
C SER A 93 18.06 20.14 -12.71
N GLU A 94 18.63 20.56 -13.84
CA GLU A 94 20.00 20.19 -14.23
C GLU A 94 21.07 20.63 -13.23
N ASP A 95 20.83 21.74 -12.54
CA ASP A 95 21.71 22.28 -11.48
C ASP A 95 21.45 21.64 -10.10
N LEU A 96 20.53 20.68 -10.03
CA LEU A 96 20.15 19.92 -8.83
C LEU A 96 19.63 20.81 -7.67
N THR A 97 19.11 21.98 -7.97
CA THR A 97 18.61 22.93 -6.95
C THR A 97 17.12 22.82 -6.70
N SER A 98 16.37 22.18 -7.61
CA SER A 98 14.93 22.02 -7.47
C SER A 98 14.44 20.63 -7.86
N ILE A 99 13.39 20.19 -7.18
CA ILE A 99 12.67 18.95 -7.46
C ILE A 99 11.19 19.28 -7.60
N THR A 100 10.59 18.85 -8.70
CA THR A 100 9.15 19.00 -8.95
C THR A 100 8.47 17.65 -8.80
N TRP A 101 7.56 17.55 -7.86
CA TRP A 101 6.70 16.40 -7.66
C TRP A 101 5.36 16.60 -8.35
N LYS A 102 4.86 15.56 -8.99
CA LYS A 102 3.59 15.55 -9.69
C LYS A 102 2.65 14.60 -9.01
N LEU A 103 1.68 15.11 -8.28
CA LEU A 103 0.68 14.27 -7.61
C LEU A 103 -0.20 13.57 -8.64
N THR A 104 -0.54 12.32 -8.37
CA THR A 104 -1.52 11.57 -9.16
C THR A 104 -2.88 12.28 -9.09
N GLU A 105 -3.57 12.35 -10.22
CA GLU A 105 -4.89 12.98 -10.28
C GLU A 105 -5.94 12.19 -9.50
N GLY A 106 -6.87 12.92 -8.89
CA GLY A 106 -8.03 12.31 -8.21
C GLY A 106 -7.74 11.71 -6.84
N LEU A 107 -6.59 12.00 -6.23
CA LEU A 107 -6.30 11.58 -4.85
C LEU A 107 -7.29 12.20 -3.87
N LEU A 108 -7.81 11.39 -2.97
CA LEU A 108 -8.77 11.81 -1.95
C LEU A 108 -8.31 11.36 -0.56
N TRP A 109 -8.55 12.22 0.43
CA TRP A 109 -8.53 11.85 1.83
C TRP A 109 -9.65 10.85 2.15
N SER A 110 -9.59 10.21 3.30
CA SER A 110 -10.60 9.24 3.75
C SER A 110 -12.00 9.84 3.93
N ASP A 111 -12.11 11.15 4.10
CA ASP A 111 -13.37 11.90 4.18
C ASP A 111 -13.91 12.34 2.81
N GLY A 112 -13.17 12.05 1.73
CA GLY A 112 -13.53 12.39 0.36
C GLY A 112 -13.06 13.77 -0.10
N THR A 113 -12.35 14.53 0.73
CA THR A 113 -11.75 15.80 0.29
C THR A 113 -10.50 15.55 -0.58
N PRO A 114 -10.21 16.42 -1.58
CA PRO A 114 -9.04 16.26 -2.42
C PRO A 114 -7.72 16.40 -1.65
N VAL A 115 -6.75 15.52 -1.95
CA VAL A 115 -5.35 15.70 -1.55
C VAL A 115 -4.69 16.64 -2.56
N THR A 116 -3.99 17.65 -2.06
CA THR A 116 -3.41 18.73 -2.88
C THR A 116 -1.94 18.98 -2.56
N SER A 117 -1.28 19.81 -3.36
CA SER A 117 0.08 20.26 -3.08
C SER A 117 0.21 21.08 -1.79
N GLU A 118 -0.89 21.69 -1.30
CA GLU A 118 -0.88 22.42 -0.03
C GLU A 118 -0.74 21.45 1.17
N ASP A 119 -1.24 20.23 1.08
CA ASP A 119 -1.05 19.19 2.10
C ASP A 119 0.41 18.75 2.19
N VAL A 120 1.07 18.61 1.03
CA VAL A 120 2.50 18.30 0.95
C VAL A 120 3.33 19.45 1.52
N LYS A 121 2.99 20.68 1.16
CA LYS A 121 3.62 21.89 1.68
C LYS A 121 3.44 22.02 3.20
N PHE A 122 2.24 21.76 3.71
CA PHE A 122 1.98 21.74 5.14
C PHE A 122 2.90 20.75 5.85
N THR A 123 3.02 19.52 5.32
CA THR A 123 3.89 18.49 5.89
C THR A 123 5.35 18.95 5.94
N TRP A 124 5.85 19.56 4.86
CA TRP A 124 7.19 20.13 4.84
C TRP A 124 7.37 21.25 5.89
N GLN A 125 6.41 22.17 5.98
CA GLN A 125 6.44 23.25 6.98
C GLN A 125 6.41 22.70 8.39
N TYR A 126 5.60 21.67 8.64
CA TYR A 126 5.53 21.00 9.94
C TYR A 126 6.87 20.36 10.34
N CYS A 127 7.53 19.69 9.40
CA CYS A 127 8.81 19.02 9.65
C CYS A 127 9.99 20.00 9.80
N THR A 128 9.88 21.22 9.22
CA THR A 128 10.93 22.25 9.25
C THR A 128 10.67 23.37 10.26
N ALA A 129 9.52 23.33 10.95
CA ALA A 129 9.21 24.31 11.99
C ALA A 129 10.24 24.21 13.12
N GLU A 130 10.81 25.34 13.51
CA GLU A 130 11.61 25.43 14.71
C GLU A 130 10.71 25.19 15.94
N GLY A 131 11.07 24.18 16.75
CA GLY A 131 10.36 23.81 17.97
C GLY A 131 10.65 24.73 19.14
#